data_8c0156394252f74b83df2936d5c064dd
#
_entry.id   8c0156394252f74b83df2936d5c064dd
#
_cell.length_a   1.000
_cell.length_b   1.000
_cell.length_c   1.000
_cell.angle_alpha   90.00
_cell.angle_beta   90.00
_cell.angle_gamma   90.00
#
_symmetry.space_group_name_H-M   'P 1'
#
loop_
_entity.id
_entity.type
_entity.pdbx_description
1 polymer ?
#
loop_
_entity_poly.entity_id
_entity_poly.type
_entity_poly.pdbx_seq_one_letter_code
_entity_poly.pdbx_strand_id
1 'polypeptide(L)'
;PSFAIKQGSGESAGGNFCIKYTTTKDGANLWDHQATYKLDKTLVQGAKYVLTMKVKSTSKTKFAFWPIWNASPNKNQWGGSNDVQYCEDKDISTKWTTLTWEFEAQFTHDLLQFCFGMLKNNESVSIDDITLVKEGTEENLVANGDFAQNATAGWGSNWQGPTFKCEKIGGGIPLSDKEKKEVLTTALDKWIAGMMEATEGKVKAWDVVNEALSGDDTNGDGKYDLQSATRGTAPDDDIPNSLYRQDYLGDPDYV
;
A
#
# COMPACT_ATOMS: atom_id res chain seq x y z
N PRO A 1 -4.89 -10.20 -23.87
CA PRO A 1 -4.72 -9.09 -22.91
C PRO A 1 -4.67 -9.69 -21.52
N SER A 2 -3.53 -9.59 -20.86
CA SER A 2 -3.38 -9.96 -19.47
C SER A 2 -4.10 -8.90 -18.65
N PHE A 3 -5.17 -9.28 -17.98
CA PHE A 3 -5.83 -8.42 -16.99
C PHE A 3 -4.95 -8.39 -15.75
N ALA A 4 -4.00 -7.47 -15.71
CA ALA A 4 -3.34 -7.14 -14.48
C ALA A 4 -4.28 -6.18 -13.73
N ILE A 5 -5.02 -6.70 -12.78
CA ILE A 5 -5.65 -5.88 -11.76
C ILE A 5 -4.48 -5.26 -11.00
N LYS A 6 -4.30 -3.95 -11.07
CA LYS A 6 -3.47 -3.25 -10.10
C LYS A 6 -4.25 -3.26 -8.80
N GLN A 7 -3.97 -4.22 -8.00
CA GLN A 7 -4.48 -4.27 -6.66
C GLN A 7 -3.55 -3.44 -5.80
N GLY A 8 -4.14 -2.70 -4.87
CA GLY A 8 -3.42 -2.13 -3.76
C GLY A 8 -2.59 -3.21 -3.07
N SER A 9 -1.61 -2.84 -2.32
CA SER A 9 -0.69 -3.72 -1.61
C SER A 9 -1.43 -4.92 -1.02
N GLY A 10 -1.16 -6.07 -1.51
CA GLY A 10 -1.77 -7.26 -1.03
C GLY A 10 -2.03 -8.32 -2.08
N GLU A 11 -1.87 -8.00 -3.35
CA GLU A 11 -2.39 -8.89 -4.36
C GLU A 11 -1.57 -8.95 -5.65
N SER A 12 -0.47 -9.62 -5.59
CA SER A 12 0.00 -10.41 -6.73
C SER A 12 -0.44 -11.86 -6.51
N ALA A 13 -0.67 -12.63 -7.57
CA ALA A 13 -0.97 -14.07 -7.51
C ALA A 13 0.11 -14.89 -6.78
N GLY A 14 1.11 -14.28 -6.20
CA GLY A 14 2.20 -14.84 -5.44
C GLY A 14 2.38 -14.26 -4.04
N GLY A 15 1.48 -13.38 -3.59
CA GLY A 15 1.59 -12.63 -2.33
C GLY A 15 2.43 -11.37 -2.50
N ASN A 16 2.20 -10.41 -1.62
CA ASN A 16 2.87 -9.13 -1.61
C ASN A 16 4.29 -9.21 -1.14
N PHE A 17 5.03 -8.26 -1.64
CA PHE A 17 6.34 -7.94 -1.10
C PHE A 17 6.29 -6.59 -0.40
N CYS A 18 7.17 -6.42 0.57
CA CYS A 18 7.47 -5.13 1.17
C CYS A 18 8.98 -4.97 1.28
N ILE A 19 9.46 -3.74 1.39
CA ILE A 19 10.84 -3.56 1.82
C ILE A 19 10.88 -3.62 3.35
N LYS A 20 11.82 -4.39 3.88
CA LYS A 20 12.03 -4.54 5.31
C LYS A 20 13.43 -4.11 5.69
N TYR A 21 13.49 -3.17 6.61
CA TYR A 21 14.70 -2.69 7.24
C TYR A 21 14.84 -3.31 8.63
N THR A 22 15.98 -3.92 8.90
CA THR A 22 16.30 -4.51 10.19
C THR A 22 17.48 -3.77 10.82
N THR A 23 17.29 -3.28 12.03
CA THR A 23 18.30 -2.54 12.77
C THR A 23 19.44 -3.45 13.19
N THR A 24 20.66 -2.91 13.19
CA THR A 24 21.90 -3.66 13.53
C THR A 24 22.45 -3.27 14.91
N LYS A 25 21.80 -2.33 15.57
CA LYS A 25 22.14 -1.85 16.93
C LYS A 25 20.96 -1.07 17.51
N ASP A 26 21.03 -0.79 18.81
CA ASP A 26 20.06 0.04 19.48
C ASP A 26 20.09 1.47 18.96
N GLY A 27 18.93 2.05 18.71
CA GLY A 27 18.74 3.47 18.46
C GLY A 27 18.17 4.19 19.69
N ALA A 28 18.61 5.42 19.88
CA ALA A 28 18.12 6.31 20.93
C ALA A 28 17.36 7.51 20.37
N ASN A 29 17.71 7.93 19.17
CA ASN A 29 17.13 9.07 18.48
C ASN A 29 16.44 8.64 17.20
N LEU A 30 15.46 9.40 16.77
CA LEU A 30 14.68 9.09 15.56
C LEU A 30 15.54 8.96 14.29
N TRP A 31 16.63 9.70 14.21
CA TRP A 31 17.58 9.69 13.09
C TRP A 31 18.64 8.57 13.15
N ASP A 32 18.70 7.75 14.19
CA ASP A 32 19.74 6.73 14.33
C ASP A 32 19.62 5.61 13.28
N HIS A 33 18.42 5.30 12.81
CA HIS A 33 18.21 4.39 11.70
C HIS A 33 17.39 5.07 10.60
N GLN A 34 17.84 4.93 9.36
CA GLN A 34 17.27 5.66 8.23
C GLN A 34 17.15 4.75 7.02
N ALA A 35 16.05 4.89 6.31
CA ALA A 35 15.85 4.39 4.96
C ALA A 35 15.86 5.58 4.00
N THR A 36 16.42 5.38 2.82
CA THR A 36 16.41 6.39 1.76
C THR A 36 15.84 5.81 0.48
N TYR A 37 15.20 6.65 -0.32
CA TYR A 37 14.78 6.33 -1.66
C TYR A 37 15.19 7.46 -2.61
N LYS A 38 15.89 7.10 -3.69
CA LYS A 38 16.27 8.04 -4.74
C LYS A 38 15.23 8.02 -5.84
N LEU A 39 14.64 9.19 -6.09
CA LEU A 39 13.68 9.41 -7.16
C LEU A 39 14.40 9.51 -8.51
N ASP A 40 13.75 9.01 -9.57
CA ASP A 40 14.20 9.24 -10.96
C ASP A 40 13.90 10.66 -11.42
N LYS A 41 12.85 11.29 -10.88
CA LYS A 41 12.47 12.68 -11.11
C LYS A 41 12.59 13.49 -9.83
N THR A 42 13.16 14.68 -9.93
CA THR A 42 13.32 15.56 -8.75
C THR A 42 11.99 16.13 -8.28
N LEU A 43 11.85 16.30 -6.97
CA LEU A 43 10.88 17.22 -6.41
C LEU A 43 11.27 18.65 -6.79
N VAL A 44 10.27 19.48 -7.07
CA VAL A 44 10.46 20.87 -7.46
C VAL A 44 10.14 21.76 -6.28
N GLN A 45 11.07 22.63 -5.90
CA GLN A 45 10.86 23.61 -4.83
C GLN A 45 9.56 24.41 -5.02
N GLY A 46 8.77 24.56 -3.97
CA GLY A 46 7.50 25.27 -3.97
C GLY A 46 6.32 24.47 -4.55
N ALA A 47 6.56 23.28 -5.09
CA ALA A 47 5.47 22.42 -5.52
C ALA A 47 4.94 21.57 -4.35
N LYS A 48 3.63 21.29 -4.37
CA LYS A 48 2.96 20.48 -3.36
C LYS A 48 2.89 19.03 -3.78
N TYR A 49 3.02 18.16 -2.81
CA TYR A 49 3.05 16.71 -2.98
C TYR A 49 2.24 16.02 -1.87
N VAL A 50 1.71 14.86 -2.21
CA VAL A 50 1.12 13.92 -1.26
C VAL A 50 1.95 12.64 -1.28
N LEU A 51 2.53 12.28 -0.15
CA LEU A 51 3.19 11.01 0.09
C LEU A 51 2.26 10.13 0.92
N THR A 52 1.96 8.93 0.42
CA THR A 52 1.22 7.92 1.18
C THR A 52 1.98 6.61 1.15
N MET A 53 1.97 5.87 2.27
CA MET A 53 2.60 4.56 2.37
C MET A 53 1.96 3.73 3.47
N LYS A 54 2.12 2.42 3.41
CA LYS A 54 1.81 1.50 4.50
C LYS A 54 3.08 1.13 5.25
N VAL A 55 3.04 1.21 6.57
CA VAL A 55 4.19 0.95 7.44
C VAL A 55 3.78 0.11 8.64
N LYS A 56 4.63 -0.83 9.03
CA LYS A 56 4.56 -1.49 10.35
C LYS A 56 5.96 -1.68 10.92
N SER A 57 6.05 -1.89 12.21
CA SER A 57 7.30 -2.21 12.89
C SER A 57 7.14 -3.42 13.81
N THR A 58 8.22 -3.94 14.36
CA THR A 58 8.19 -5.02 15.35
C THR A 58 7.79 -4.54 16.74
N SER A 59 7.88 -3.23 16.98
CA SER A 59 7.47 -2.58 18.24
C SER A 59 6.86 -1.20 17.98
N LYS A 60 6.21 -0.62 19.00
CA LYS A 60 5.73 0.77 18.89
C LYS A 60 6.91 1.73 18.80
N THR A 61 6.90 2.59 17.79
CA THR A 61 7.93 3.63 17.61
C THR A 61 7.37 4.80 16.81
N LYS A 62 8.21 5.79 16.58
CA LYS A 62 7.95 6.90 15.67
C LYS A 62 8.52 6.61 14.29
N PHE A 63 7.89 7.17 13.28
CA PHE A 63 8.33 7.14 11.90
C PHE A 63 8.22 8.54 11.31
N ALA A 64 9.33 9.07 10.81
CA ALA A 64 9.38 10.41 10.24
C ALA A 64 9.73 10.36 8.76
N PHE A 65 9.17 11.29 8.01
CA PHE A 65 9.54 11.60 6.65
C PHE A 65 10.34 12.90 6.62
N TRP A 66 11.64 12.81 6.30
CA TRP A 66 12.55 13.94 6.28
C TRP A 66 13.34 13.98 4.96
N PRO A 67 12.75 14.46 3.86
CA PRO A 67 13.48 14.58 2.60
C PRO A 67 14.74 15.42 2.73
N ILE A 68 15.80 15.02 2.00
CA ILE A 68 17.15 15.60 2.11
C ILE A 68 17.58 16.17 0.77
N TRP A 69 18.16 17.35 0.83
CA TRP A 69 18.92 17.92 -0.28
C TRP A 69 20.44 17.78 -0.04
N ASN A 70 21.01 16.67 -0.51
CA ASN A 70 22.41 16.33 -0.31
C ASN A 70 23.40 17.28 -1.01
N ALA A 71 22.98 18.02 -2.02
CA ALA A 71 23.80 18.97 -2.77
C ALA A 71 23.52 20.42 -2.37
N SER A 72 22.99 20.65 -1.18
CA SER A 72 22.71 21.99 -0.70
C SER A 72 23.97 22.86 -0.67
N PRO A 73 23.90 24.08 -1.19
CA PRO A 73 25.00 25.04 -1.05
C PRO A 73 25.17 25.52 0.40
N ASN A 74 24.17 25.33 1.25
CA ASN A 74 24.20 25.68 2.64
C ASN A 74 24.87 24.59 3.47
N LYS A 75 25.60 24.98 4.49
CA LYS A 75 26.07 24.03 5.49
C LYS A 75 25.06 23.97 6.62
N ASN A 76 24.67 22.75 6.98
CA ASN A 76 23.87 22.55 8.18
C ASN A 76 24.70 22.85 9.45
N GLN A 77 24.04 22.85 10.60
CA GLN A 77 24.69 23.11 11.89
C GLN A 77 25.85 22.15 12.25
N TRP A 78 25.94 21.03 11.56
CA TRP A 78 26.98 20.01 11.73
C TRP A 78 28.12 20.14 10.72
N GLY A 79 28.10 21.19 9.89
CA GLY A 79 29.11 21.45 8.87
C GLY A 79 28.96 20.64 7.57
N GLY A 80 27.92 19.82 7.44
CA GLY A 80 27.59 19.08 6.22
C GLY A 80 26.92 19.97 5.17
N SER A 81 26.85 19.48 3.93
CA SER A 81 26.18 20.15 2.80
C SER A 81 24.72 19.71 2.60
N ASN A 82 24.12 19.09 3.61
CA ASN A 82 22.76 18.60 3.54
C ASN A 82 21.79 19.58 4.17
N ASP A 83 20.69 19.86 3.50
CA ASP A 83 19.50 20.46 4.09
C ASP A 83 18.42 19.40 4.25
N VAL A 84 17.66 19.48 5.33
CA VAL A 84 16.61 18.52 5.69
C VAL A 84 15.31 19.26 5.87
N GLN A 85 14.27 18.78 5.19
CA GLN A 85 12.90 19.23 5.44
C GLN A 85 12.28 18.32 6.51
N TYR A 86 11.96 18.86 7.67
CA TYR A 86 11.36 18.13 8.78
C TYR A 86 9.84 18.11 8.61
N CYS A 87 9.29 17.00 8.12
CA CYS A 87 7.85 16.74 8.16
C CYS A 87 7.46 16.11 9.50
N GLU A 88 6.18 16.16 9.83
CA GLU A 88 5.65 15.62 11.08
C GLU A 88 5.99 14.13 11.23
N ASP A 89 6.44 13.73 12.42
CA ASP A 89 6.60 12.32 12.77
C ASP A 89 5.27 11.68 13.18
N LYS A 90 5.12 10.40 12.86
CA LYS A 90 3.88 9.64 13.08
C LYS A 90 4.15 8.38 13.88
N ASP A 91 3.16 7.98 14.68
CA ASP A 91 3.25 6.73 15.44
C ASP A 91 3.02 5.51 14.55
N ILE A 92 3.86 4.50 14.69
CA ILE A 92 3.70 3.20 14.06
C ILE A 92 3.75 2.08 15.11
N SER A 93 3.20 0.92 14.73
CA SER A 93 3.08 -0.22 15.63
C SER A 93 3.33 -1.54 14.88
N THR A 94 3.01 -2.65 15.55
CA THR A 94 3.08 -3.99 14.96
C THR A 94 1.99 -4.27 13.93
N LYS A 95 1.05 -3.36 13.76
CA LYS A 95 0.00 -3.45 12.73
C LYS A 95 0.35 -2.54 11.57
N TRP A 96 -0.02 -2.95 10.36
CA TRP A 96 0.06 -2.09 9.21
C TRP A 96 -0.79 -0.84 9.41
N THR A 97 -0.18 0.32 9.16
CA THR A 97 -0.81 1.64 9.30
C THR A 97 -0.52 2.44 8.04
N THR A 98 -1.55 3.05 7.46
CA THR A 98 -1.38 4.00 6.36
C THR A 98 -0.93 5.34 6.93
N LEU A 99 0.18 5.83 6.43
CA LEU A 99 0.72 7.15 6.75
C LEU A 99 0.59 8.05 5.54
N THR A 100 0.20 9.31 5.76
CA THR A 100 0.07 10.30 4.68
C THR A 100 0.71 11.62 5.13
N TRP A 101 1.50 12.22 4.25
CA TRP A 101 2.03 13.58 4.40
C TRP A 101 1.66 14.41 3.18
N GLU A 102 1.03 15.55 3.42
CA GLU A 102 0.87 16.61 2.46
C GLU A 102 1.93 17.68 2.75
N PHE A 103 2.75 18.00 1.77
CA PHE A 103 3.85 18.93 1.99
C PHE A 103 4.18 19.74 0.73
N GLU A 104 4.71 20.93 0.95
CA GLU A 104 5.32 21.74 -0.10
C GLU A 104 6.84 21.50 -0.05
N ALA A 105 7.45 21.13 -1.17
CA ALA A 105 8.88 20.84 -1.22
C ALA A 105 9.69 22.12 -0.96
N GLN A 106 10.51 22.10 0.09
CA GLN A 106 11.38 23.23 0.44
C GLN A 106 12.59 23.37 -0.47
N PHE A 107 12.97 22.29 -1.16
CA PHE A 107 14.13 22.22 -2.04
C PHE A 107 13.81 21.47 -3.32
N THR A 108 14.58 21.72 -4.40
CA THR A 108 14.60 20.85 -5.58
C THR A 108 15.62 19.74 -5.33
N HIS A 109 15.13 18.51 -5.14
CA HIS A 109 15.96 17.36 -4.78
C HIS A 109 15.31 16.03 -5.19
N ASP A 110 16.05 14.95 -5.12
CA ASP A 110 15.64 13.61 -5.55
C ASP A 110 15.76 12.52 -4.47
N LEU A 111 16.04 12.91 -3.22
CA LEU A 111 16.24 11.95 -2.15
C LEU A 111 15.17 12.07 -1.06
N LEU A 112 14.38 11.03 -0.91
CA LEU A 112 13.49 10.85 0.24
C LEU A 112 14.25 10.19 1.38
N GLN A 113 13.98 10.58 2.61
CA GLN A 113 14.54 9.94 3.79
C GLN A 113 13.43 9.67 4.79
N PHE A 114 13.48 8.48 5.36
CA PHE A 114 12.58 8.01 6.41
C PHE A 114 13.40 7.66 7.63
N CYS A 115 12.99 8.16 8.79
CA CYS A 115 13.69 7.95 10.06
C CYS A 115 12.81 7.15 11.02
N PHE A 116 13.38 6.11 11.62
CA PHE A 116 12.70 5.21 12.57
C PHE A 116 13.66 4.69 13.67
N GLY A 117 14.63 5.49 14.01
CA GLY A 117 15.84 5.11 14.76
C GLY A 117 15.65 4.75 16.21
N MET A 118 14.46 4.84 16.81
CA MET A 118 14.22 4.51 18.22
C MET A 118 14.02 3.00 18.47
N LEU A 119 14.28 2.18 17.47
CA LEU A 119 14.18 0.72 17.55
C LEU A 119 15.42 0.11 18.20
N LYS A 120 15.25 -1.07 18.79
CA LYS A 120 16.34 -1.87 19.34
C LYS A 120 17.01 -2.70 18.26
N ASN A 121 18.19 -3.25 18.58
CA ASN A 121 18.89 -4.16 17.70
C ASN A 121 17.99 -5.34 17.28
N ASN A 122 18.05 -5.70 16.02
CA ASN A 122 17.22 -6.74 15.37
C ASN A 122 15.71 -6.44 15.31
N GLU A 123 15.26 -5.25 15.67
CA GLU A 123 13.91 -4.81 15.37
C GLU A 123 13.80 -4.35 13.92
N SER A 124 12.59 -4.29 13.39
CA SER A 124 12.40 -4.03 11.97
C SER A 124 11.26 -3.06 11.70
N VAL A 125 11.40 -2.32 10.59
CA VAL A 125 10.33 -1.59 9.93
C VAL A 125 10.10 -2.22 8.55
N SER A 126 8.84 -2.44 8.22
CA SER A 126 8.40 -2.85 6.87
C SER A 126 7.61 -1.72 6.25
N ILE A 127 7.89 -1.42 4.98
CA ILE A 127 7.25 -0.35 4.21
C ILE A 127 6.71 -0.94 2.92
N ASP A 128 5.51 -0.50 2.52
CA ASP A 128 4.85 -0.95 1.31
C ASP A 128 3.87 0.12 0.79
N ASP A 129 3.32 -0.08 -0.42
CA ASP A 129 2.32 0.78 -1.05
C ASP A 129 2.68 2.26 -1.06
N ILE A 130 3.86 2.58 -1.52
CA ILE A 130 4.32 3.95 -1.51
C ILE A 130 3.84 4.67 -2.76
N THR A 131 3.18 5.77 -2.55
CA THR A 131 2.82 6.71 -3.61
C THR A 131 3.30 8.10 -3.25
N LEU A 132 3.97 8.76 -4.17
CA LEU A 132 4.33 10.17 -4.08
C LEU A 132 3.82 10.87 -5.33
N VAL A 133 2.81 11.69 -5.17
CA VAL A 133 2.11 12.34 -6.27
C VAL A 133 2.20 13.85 -6.12
N LYS A 134 2.54 14.55 -7.20
CA LYS A 134 2.48 16.01 -7.24
C LYS A 134 1.03 16.47 -7.36
N GLU A 135 0.65 17.51 -6.63
CA GLU A 135 -0.69 18.12 -6.74
C GLU A 135 -1.05 18.44 -8.19
N GLY A 136 -2.25 18.03 -8.60
CA GLY A 136 -2.74 18.20 -9.98
C GLY A 136 -2.22 17.19 -11.00
N THR A 137 -1.53 16.13 -10.56
CA THR A 137 -1.09 15.02 -11.43
C THR A 137 -1.55 13.68 -10.84
N GLU A 138 -1.46 12.61 -11.65
CA GLU A 138 -1.75 11.24 -11.22
C GLU A 138 -0.48 10.35 -11.22
N GLU A 139 0.66 10.92 -11.61
CA GLU A 139 1.91 10.17 -11.72
C GLU A 139 2.49 9.85 -10.34
N ASN A 140 2.68 8.57 -10.04
CA ASN A 140 3.46 8.16 -8.88
C ASN A 140 4.95 8.30 -9.19
N LEU A 141 5.65 9.13 -8.43
CA LEU A 141 7.09 9.37 -8.58
C LEU A 141 7.95 8.25 -7.96
N VAL A 142 7.36 7.35 -7.17
CA VAL A 142 8.04 6.18 -6.61
C VAL A 142 7.82 5.00 -7.54
N ALA A 143 8.85 4.56 -8.22
CA ALA A 143 8.80 3.35 -9.05
C ALA A 143 8.72 2.10 -8.16
N ASN A 144 7.91 1.11 -8.58
CA ASN A 144 7.74 -0.15 -7.84
C ASN A 144 7.37 0.06 -6.36
N GLY A 145 6.51 1.04 -6.08
CA GLY A 145 6.10 1.40 -4.71
C GLY A 145 5.30 0.30 -3.99
N ASP A 146 4.74 -0.63 -4.73
CA ASP A 146 4.04 -1.84 -4.27
C ASP A 146 4.97 -3.07 -4.17
N PHE A 147 6.25 -2.91 -4.46
CA PHE A 147 7.27 -3.95 -4.47
C PHE A 147 6.92 -5.21 -5.29
N ALA A 148 5.95 -5.14 -6.19
CA ALA A 148 5.50 -6.29 -7.00
C ALA A 148 6.62 -6.95 -7.81
N GLN A 149 7.67 -6.20 -8.15
CA GLN A 149 8.84 -6.70 -8.87
C GLN A 149 9.88 -7.38 -7.96
N ASN A 150 9.64 -7.48 -6.65
CA ASN A 150 10.60 -8.02 -5.68
C ASN A 150 12.00 -7.39 -5.82
N ALA A 151 12.06 -6.07 -5.97
CA ALA A 151 13.28 -5.32 -6.22
C ALA A 151 13.44 -4.17 -5.23
N THR A 152 14.69 -3.82 -4.94
CA THR A 152 15.07 -2.73 -4.03
C THR A 152 15.75 -1.57 -4.75
N ALA A 153 15.59 -1.45 -6.05
CA ALA A 153 16.19 -0.38 -6.84
C ALA A 153 15.75 1.01 -6.31
N GLY A 154 16.69 1.93 -6.18
CA GLY A 154 16.47 3.26 -5.60
C GLY A 154 16.45 3.30 -4.06
N TRP A 155 16.25 2.16 -3.39
CA TRP A 155 16.27 2.08 -1.94
C TRP A 155 17.69 1.96 -1.40
N GLY A 156 17.92 2.56 -0.26
CA GLY A 156 19.18 2.54 0.44
C GLY A 156 19.01 2.76 1.93
N SER A 157 20.10 2.75 2.63
CA SER A 157 20.16 3.18 4.02
C SER A 157 21.29 4.19 4.18
N ASN A 158 21.07 5.16 5.04
CA ASN A 158 22.04 6.21 5.34
C ASN A 158 22.66 5.95 6.72
N TRP A 159 22.67 6.91 7.57
CA TRP A 159 23.27 6.87 8.90
C TRP A 159 22.97 5.58 9.67
N GLN A 160 24.02 4.96 10.24
CA GLN A 160 24.00 3.71 11.02
C GLN A 160 23.41 2.47 10.31
N GLY A 161 23.18 2.54 9.03
CA GLY A 161 22.90 1.49 8.07
C GLY A 161 22.14 0.26 8.57
N PRO A 162 20.82 0.29 8.75
CA PRO A 162 20.07 -0.94 8.90
C PRO A 162 20.23 -1.79 7.62
N THR A 163 20.22 -3.10 7.77
CA THR A 163 20.13 -4.00 6.60
C THR A 163 18.74 -3.97 6.03
N PHE A 164 18.60 -4.14 4.73
CA PHE A 164 17.28 -4.17 4.10
C PHE A 164 17.19 -5.20 2.98
N LYS A 165 15.99 -5.69 2.76
CA LYS A 165 15.64 -6.60 1.67
C LYS A 165 14.18 -6.45 1.31
N CYS A 166 13.83 -6.81 0.09
CA CYS A 166 12.46 -7.08 -0.28
C CYS A 166 12.05 -8.43 0.32
N GLU A 167 10.94 -8.47 1.03
CA GLU A 167 10.46 -9.66 1.75
C GLU A 167 9.00 -9.92 1.39
N LYS A 168 8.66 -11.18 1.12
CA LYS A 168 7.28 -11.58 0.86
C LYS A 168 6.45 -11.46 2.13
N ILE A 169 5.33 -10.76 2.03
CA ILE A 169 4.38 -10.65 3.13
C ILE A 169 3.50 -11.90 3.13
N GLY A 170 3.57 -12.68 4.19
CA GLY A 170 2.67 -13.82 4.38
C GLY A 170 1.23 -13.35 4.58
N GLY A 171 0.33 -13.78 3.69
CA GLY A 171 -1.09 -13.46 3.80
C GLY A 171 -1.51 -12.07 3.33
N GLY A 172 -0.59 -11.27 2.76
CA GLY A 172 -0.88 -9.92 2.28
C GLY A 172 -1.06 -8.87 3.40
N ILE A 173 -1.14 -7.60 3.01
CA ILE A 173 -1.56 -6.51 3.90
C ILE A 173 -3.10 -6.48 3.88
N PRO A 174 -3.77 -6.53 5.02
CA PRO A 174 -5.22 -6.45 5.04
C PRO A 174 -5.69 -5.11 4.45
N LEU A 175 -6.45 -5.17 3.37
CA LEU A 175 -7.15 -4.01 2.86
C LEU A 175 -8.24 -3.58 3.85
N SER A 176 -8.49 -2.28 3.94
CA SER A 176 -9.70 -1.76 4.58
C SER A 176 -10.94 -2.22 3.78
N ASP A 177 -12.12 -2.24 4.41
CA ASP A 177 -13.34 -2.64 3.70
C ASP A 177 -13.67 -1.72 2.52
N LYS A 178 -13.33 -0.45 2.62
CA LYS A 178 -13.44 0.49 1.51
C LYS A 178 -12.52 0.11 0.34
N GLU A 179 -11.25 -0.19 0.62
CA GLU A 179 -10.28 -0.61 -0.40
C GLU A 179 -10.69 -1.94 -1.04
N LYS A 180 -11.18 -2.90 -0.25
CA LYS A 180 -11.71 -4.18 -0.75
C LYS A 180 -12.87 -3.94 -1.73
N LYS A 181 -13.85 -3.12 -1.32
CA LYS A 181 -15.01 -2.76 -2.16
C LYS A 181 -14.56 -2.13 -3.47
N GLU A 182 -13.65 -1.15 -3.41
CA GLU A 182 -13.14 -0.46 -4.60
C GLU A 182 -12.42 -1.41 -5.57
N VAL A 183 -11.55 -2.27 -5.05
CA VAL A 183 -10.83 -3.27 -5.84
C VAL A 183 -11.80 -4.25 -6.50
N LEU A 184 -12.74 -4.80 -5.73
CA LEU A 184 -13.72 -5.79 -6.25
C LEU A 184 -14.64 -5.16 -7.29
N THR A 185 -15.16 -3.97 -7.04
CA THR A 185 -16.00 -3.24 -8.00
C THR A 185 -15.25 -2.98 -9.30
N THR A 186 -13.99 -2.49 -9.20
CA THR A 186 -13.15 -2.25 -10.38
C THR A 186 -12.86 -3.54 -11.15
N ALA A 187 -12.64 -4.65 -10.46
CA ALA A 187 -12.42 -5.95 -11.11
C ALA A 187 -13.66 -6.44 -11.82
N LEU A 188 -14.83 -6.32 -11.20
CA LEU A 188 -16.10 -6.69 -11.77
C LEU A 188 -16.44 -5.88 -13.01
N ASP A 189 -16.28 -4.55 -12.95
CA ASP A 189 -16.49 -3.65 -14.09
C ASP A 189 -15.63 -4.04 -15.28
N LYS A 190 -14.34 -4.31 -15.04
CA LYS A 190 -13.42 -4.76 -16.08
C LYS A 190 -13.79 -6.11 -16.67
N TRP A 191 -14.24 -7.02 -15.84
CA TRP A 191 -14.69 -8.34 -16.27
C TRP A 191 -15.91 -8.22 -17.17
N ILE A 192 -16.92 -7.48 -16.74
CA ILE A 192 -18.15 -7.26 -17.53
C ILE A 192 -17.81 -6.57 -18.85
N ALA A 193 -17.04 -5.48 -18.81
CA ALA A 193 -16.63 -4.76 -20.02
C ALA A 193 -15.87 -5.68 -21.00
N GLY A 194 -14.94 -6.49 -20.49
CA GLY A 194 -14.18 -7.45 -21.31
C GLY A 194 -15.07 -8.54 -21.94
N MET A 195 -16.06 -9.05 -21.22
CA MET A 195 -17.01 -10.01 -21.77
C MET A 195 -17.88 -9.37 -22.87
N MET A 196 -18.36 -8.15 -22.65
CA MET A 196 -19.15 -7.41 -23.64
C MET A 196 -18.35 -7.14 -24.91
N GLU A 197 -17.09 -6.72 -24.78
CA GLU A 197 -16.18 -6.50 -25.89
C GLU A 197 -15.89 -7.80 -26.65
N ALA A 198 -15.54 -8.87 -25.95
CA ALA A 198 -15.21 -10.17 -26.56
C ALA A 198 -16.38 -10.80 -27.33
N THR A 199 -17.60 -10.54 -26.92
CA THR A 199 -18.80 -11.07 -27.58
C THR A 199 -19.32 -10.16 -28.69
N GLU A 200 -18.76 -8.97 -28.87
CA GLU A 200 -19.17 -8.01 -29.92
C GLU A 200 -20.68 -7.78 -29.98
N GLY A 201 -21.38 -7.88 -28.85
CA GLY A 201 -22.82 -7.75 -28.76
C GLY A 201 -23.62 -8.91 -29.43
N LYS A 202 -22.97 -10.05 -29.72
CA LYS A 202 -23.63 -11.23 -30.30
C LYS A 202 -24.43 -12.00 -29.25
N VAL A 203 -23.99 -12.00 -28.00
CA VAL A 203 -24.75 -12.62 -26.89
C VAL A 203 -25.81 -11.62 -26.41
N LYS A 204 -27.06 -12.05 -26.38
CA LYS A 204 -28.21 -11.20 -26.06
C LYS A 204 -28.87 -11.54 -24.72
N ALA A 205 -28.46 -12.62 -24.09
CA ALA A 205 -28.93 -13.03 -22.77
C ALA A 205 -27.73 -13.43 -21.93
N TRP A 206 -27.73 -13.03 -20.67
CA TRP A 206 -26.65 -13.24 -19.72
C TRP A 206 -27.22 -13.70 -18.39
N ASP A 207 -26.61 -14.71 -17.79
CA ASP A 207 -26.78 -14.95 -16.36
C ASP A 207 -25.91 -13.92 -15.61
N VAL A 208 -26.54 -12.92 -15.01
CA VAL A 208 -25.85 -11.82 -14.35
C VAL A 208 -25.25 -12.27 -13.03
N VAL A 209 -25.95 -13.15 -12.30
CA VAL A 209 -25.50 -13.71 -11.02
C VAL A 209 -25.95 -15.18 -10.96
N ASN A 210 -24.99 -16.06 -10.64
CA ASN A 210 -25.29 -17.47 -10.40
C ASN A 210 -25.53 -17.70 -8.90
N GLU A 211 -26.64 -18.35 -8.54
CA GLU A 211 -26.95 -18.80 -7.18
C GLU A 211 -26.68 -17.74 -6.09
N ALA A 212 -27.24 -16.55 -6.25
CA ALA A 212 -27.03 -15.43 -5.33
C ALA A 212 -27.47 -15.72 -3.89
N LEU A 213 -28.51 -16.58 -3.73
CA LEU A 213 -29.10 -16.89 -2.44
C LEU A 213 -28.57 -18.22 -1.90
N SER A 214 -28.32 -18.27 -0.60
CA SER A 214 -27.85 -19.49 0.08
C SER A 214 -28.93 -20.52 0.32
N GLY A 215 -30.19 -20.10 0.30
CA GLY A 215 -31.32 -20.91 0.75
C GLY A 215 -31.54 -20.97 2.26
N ASP A 216 -30.68 -20.32 3.02
CA ASP A 216 -30.78 -20.20 4.50
C ASP A 216 -31.36 -18.84 4.91
N ASP A 217 -31.93 -18.78 6.08
CA ASP A 217 -32.41 -17.57 6.77
C ASP A 217 -31.76 -17.57 8.17
N THR A 218 -30.47 -17.18 8.24
CA THR A 218 -29.68 -17.28 9.47
C THR A 218 -30.05 -16.23 10.50
N ASN A 219 -30.67 -15.13 10.10
CA ASN A 219 -31.10 -14.05 10.98
C ASN A 219 -32.58 -14.13 11.38
N GLY A 220 -33.36 -15.03 10.73
CA GLY A 220 -34.77 -15.25 11.06
C GLY A 220 -35.73 -14.15 10.62
N ASP A 221 -35.36 -13.34 9.61
CA ASP A 221 -36.17 -12.24 9.11
C ASP A 221 -37.19 -12.66 8.01
N GLY A 222 -37.21 -13.92 7.66
CA GLY A 222 -38.09 -14.51 6.66
C GLY A 222 -37.60 -14.33 5.21
N LYS A 223 -36.32 -13.94 5.01
CA LYS A 223 -35.68 -13.80 3.71
C LYS A 223 -34.48 -14.72 3.62
N TYR A 224 -34.22 -15.22 2.44
CA TYR A 224 -32.96 -15.96 2.23
C TYR A 224 -31.76 -15.05 2.25
N ASP A 225 -30.70 -15.51 2.92
CA ASP A 225 -29.42 -14.83 2.94
C ASP A 225 -28.74 -14.88 1.57
N LEU A 226 -27.95 -13.87 1.28
CA LEU A 226 -27.01 -13.93 0.17
C LEU A 226 -25.90 -14.93 0.50
N GLN A 227 -25.43 -15.65 -0.49
CA GLN A 227 -24.25 -16.50 -0.32
C GLN A 227 -23.04 -15.66 0.11
N SER A 228 -22.31 -16.15 1.10
CA SER A 228 -21.20 -15.44 1.74
C SER A 228 -20.13 -16.42 2.21
N ALA A 229 -18.88 -16.12 1.95
CA ALA A 229 -17.73 -16.91 2.39
C ALA A 229 -17.61 -16.97 3.92
N THR A 230 -18.11 -15.96 4.63
CA THR A 230 -17.98 -15.84 6.08
C THR A 230 -19.11 -16.56 6.82
N ARG A 231 -20.21 -16.89 6.17
CA ARG A 231 -21.37 -17.53 6.79
C ARG A 231 -21.38 -19.06 6.73
N GLY A 232 -20.39 -19.66 6.10
CA GLY A 232 -20.19 -21.11 6.14
C GLY A 232 -21.20 -21.96 5.35
N THR A 233 -22.08 -21.35 4.56
CA THR A 233 -23.11 -22.06 3.76
C THR A 233 -22.78 -22.12 2.26
N ALA A 234 -21.59 -21.65 1.88
CA ALA A 234 -21.14 -21.77 0.49
C ALA A 234 -20.90 -23.25 0.16
N PRO A 235 -21.28 -23.71 -1.04
CA PRO A 235 -20.84 -25.00 -1.53
C PRO A 235 -19.31 -25.08 -1.49
N ASP A 236 -18.78 -26.25 -1.18
CA ASP A 236 -17.37 -26.47 -0.86
C ASP A 236 -16.37 -25.88 -1.88
N ASP A 237 -16.74 -25.82 -3.13
CA ASP A 237 -15.88 -25.34 -4.22
C ASP A 237 -16.13 -23.88 -4.65
N ASP A 238 -17.18 -23.23 -4.14
CA ASP A 238 -17.64 -21.91 -4.62
C ASP A 238 -17.35 -20.76 -3.67
N ILE A 239 -16.59 -20.99 -2.59
CA ILE A 239 -16.21 -19.97 -1.61
C ILE A 239 -15.66 -18.69 -2.26
N PRO A 240 -14.79 -18.72 -3.28
CA PRO A 240 -14.28 -17.53 -3.92
C PRO A 240 -15.37 -16.65 -4.55
N ASN A 241 -16.46 -17.23 -5.03
CA ASN A 241 -17.53 -16.50 -5.71
C ASN A 241 -18.35 -15.63 -4.77
N SER A 242 -18.40 -15.97 -3.49
CA SER A 242 -19.14 -15.22 -2.49
C SER A 242 -18.48 -13.90 -2.06
N LEU A 243 -17.20 -13.69 -2.38
CA LEU A 243 -16.45 -12.48 -2.01
C LEU A 243 -17.03 -11.20 -2.63
N TYR A 244 -17.70 -11.28 -3.75
CA TYR A 244 -18.33 -10.13 -4.42
C TYR A 244 -19.69 -9.74 -3.84
N ARG A 245 -20.17 -10.47 -2.86
CA ARG A 245 -21.50 -10.32 -2.28
C ARG A 245 -21.44 -9.57 -0.95
N GLN A 246 -22.28 -9.97 -0.03
CA GLN A 246 -22.56 -9.27 1.21
C GLN A 246 -21.31 -8.94 2.06
N ASP A 247 -20.27 -9.78 2.02
CA ASP A 247 -19.11 -9.59 2.89
C ASP A 247 -18.22 -8.40 2.49
N TYR A 248 -18.11 -8.13 1.19
CA TYR A 248 -17.22 -7.11 0.69
C TYR A 248 -17.93 -5.93 0.06
N LEU A 249 -19.01 -6.17 -0.67
CA LEU A 249 -19.78 -5.08 -1.24
C LEU A 249 -20.74 -4.47 -0.22
N GLY A 250 -21.13 -5.24 0.80
CA GLY A 250 -21.87 -4.74 1.96
C GLY A 250 -23.27 -4.22 1.63
N ASP A 251 -23.77 -4.51 0.43
CA ASP A 251 -25.05 -4.02 -0.09
C ASP A 251 -25.90 -5.22 -0.53
N PRO A 252 -26.98 -5.55 0.22
CA PRO A 252 -27.87 -6.63 -0.16
C PRO A 252 -28.59 -6.37 -1.49
N ASP A 253 -28.67 -5.13 -1.94
CA ASP A 253 -29.31 -4.75 -3.18
C ASP A 253 -28.35 -4.78 -4.40
N TYR A 254 -27.09 -5.15 -4.17
CA TYR A 254 -26.08 -5.20 -5.23
C TYR A 254 -26.20 -6.44 -6.14
N VAL A 255 -27.06 -7.38 -5.82
CA VAL A 255 -27.27 -8.62 -6.59
C VAL A 255 -28.43 -8.48 -7.56
#